data_190e068dd26d9407d9541bad1f7303c3
#
_entry.id   190e068dd26d9407d9541bad1f7303c3
#
_cell.length_a   1.000
_cell.length_b   1.000
_cell.length_c   1.000
_cell.angle_alpha   90.00
_cell.angle_beta   90.00
_cell.angle_gamma   90.00
#
_symmetry.space_group_name_H-M   'P 1'
#
loop_
_entity.id
_entity.type
_entity.pdbx_description
1 polymer ?
#
loop_
_entity_poly.entity_id
_entity_poly.type
_entity_poly.pdbx_seq_one_letter_code
_entity_poly.pdbx_strand_id
1 'polypeptide(L)' 'MIDLDAPVADLVLAHSATATVLDRRHIDYCCEGHRLLGQVIAERQLDREALMAELAAAMAEPDP' A
#
# COMPACT_ATOMS: atom_id res chain seq x y z
N MET A 1 4.77 9.89 -5.72
CA MET A 1 4.24 8.87 -6.65
C MET A 1 4.40 7.48 -6.05
N ILE A 2 3.40 6.63 -6.22
CA ILE A 2 3.44 5.27 -5.66
C ILE A 2 4.14 4.34 -6.65
N ASP A 3 5.16 3.64 -6.17
CA ASP A 3 5.93 2.72 -6.98
C ASP A 3 5.39 1.29 -6.81
N LEU A 4 4.84 0.74 -7.89
CA LEU A 4 4.30 -0.62 -7.86
C LEU A 4 5.39 -1.68 -7.74
N ASP A 5 6.62 -1.33 -8.05
CA ASP A 5 7.77 -2.22 -7.93
C ASP A 5 8.45 -2.14 -6.57
N ALA A 6 7.92 -1.32 -5.67
CA ALA A 6 8.46 -1.20 -4.32
C ALA A 6 7.77 -2.19 -3.38
N PRO A 7 8.51 -2.72 -2.38
CA PRO A 7 7.88 -3.55 -1.35
C PRO A 7 6.81 -2.79 -0.59
N VAL A 8 5.74 -3.49 -0.18
CA VAL A 8 4.66 -2.82 0.55
C VAL A 8 5.13 -2.23 1.87
N ALA A 9 6.14 -2.84 2.50
CA ALA A 9 6.71 -2.31 3.73
C ALA A 9 7.33 -0.93 3.53
N ASP A 10 7.89 -0.67 2.36
CA ASP A 10 8.50 0.63 2.06
C ASP A 10 7.47 1.74 2.03
N LEU A 11 6.25 1.44 1.57
CA LEU A 11 5.15 2.41 1.61
C LEU A 11 4.83 2.81 3.05
N VAL A 12 4.74 1.82 3.94
CA VAL A 12 4.44 2.08 5.34
C VAL A 12 5.57 2.85 6.01
N LEU A 13 6.81 2.53 5.69
CA LEU A 13 7.97 3.22 6.24
C LEU A 13 8.03 4.68 5.79
N ALA A 14 7.67 4.93 4.54
CA ALA A 14 7.68 6.28 3.99
C ALA A 14 6.45 7.09 4.43
N HIS A 15 5.31 6.45 4.52
CA HIS A 15 4.04 7.10 4.85
C HIS A 15 3.21 6.15 5.72
N SER A 16 3.32 6.31 7.05
CA SER A 16 2.66 5.40 7.99
C SER A 16 1.14 5.34 7.83
N ALA A 17 0.53 6.41 7.33
CA ALA A 17 -0.91 6.43 7.09
C ALA A 17 -1.36 5.37 6.08
N THR A 18 -0.46 4.92 5.20
CA THR A 18 -0.80 3.88 4.23
C THR A 18 -1.08 2.53 4.89
N ALA A 19 -0.59 2.31 6.10
CA ALA A 19 -0.85 1.07 6.84
C ALA A 19 -2.34 0.85 7.04
N THR A 20 -3.11 1.90 7.31
CA THR A 20 -4.56 1.81 7.48
C THR A 20 -5.24 1.31 6.21
N VAL A 21 -4.79 1.81 5.05
CA VAL A 21 -5.34 1.39 3.75
C VAL A 21 -5.03 -0.08 3.51
N LEU A 22 -3.79 -0.49 3.78
CA LEU A 22 -3.37 -1.87 3.58
C LEU A 22 -4.13 -2.81 4.51
N ASP A 23 -4.36 -2.40 5.75
CA ASP A 23 -5.16 -3.18 6.71
C ASP A 23 -6.60 -3.40 6.21
N ARG A 24 -7.22 -2.36 5.66
CA ARG A 24 -8.57 -2.46 5.10
C ARG A 24 -8.65 -3.48 3.98
N ARG A 25 -7.58 -3.59 3.22
CA ARG A 25 -7.52 -4.50 2.08
C ARG A 25 -6.96 -5.87 2.48
N HIS A 26 -6.69 -6.08 3.77
CA HIS A 26 -6.10 -7.31 4.28
C HIS A 26 -4.77 -7.64 3.62
N ILE A 27 -3.99 -6.61 3.32
CA ILE A 27 -2.64 -6.76 2.78
C ILE A 27 -1.66 -6.83 3.93
N ASP A 28 -0.91 -7.92 4.01
CA ASP A 28 0.09 -8.11 5.05
C ASP A 28 1.36 -7.35 4.70
N TYR A 29 1.61 -6.27 5.41
CA TYR A 29 2.82 -5.47 5.21
C TYR A 29 3.87 -5.74 6.29
N CYS A 30 3.55 -6.57 7.26
CA CYS A 30 4.44 -6.90 8.38
C CYS A 30 5.29 -8.13 8.05
N CYS A 31 4.64 -9.28 7.87
CA CYS A 31 5.35 -10.52 7.60
C CYS A 31 5.69 -10.69 6.11
N GLU A 32 4.86 -10.15 5.24
CA GLU A 32 5.07 -10.21 3.79
C GLU A 32 5.33 -8.85 3.18
N GLY A 33 5.87 -7.92 3.96
CA GLY A 33 6.18 -6.58 3.48
C GLY A 33 7.22 -6.53 2.37
N HIS A 34 7.98 -7.61 2.18
CA HIS A 34 8.94 -7.72 1.09
C HIS A 34 8.27 -7.88 -0.28
N ARG A 35 6.99 -8.23 -0.31
CA ARG A 35 6.28 -8.42 -1.57
C ARG A 35 6.04 -7.07 -2.25
N LEU A 36 6.16 -7.06 -3.56
CA LEU A 36 5.95 -5.83 -4.32
C LEU A 36 4.46 -5.49 -4.38
N LEU A 37 4.15 -4.21 -4.31
CA LEU A 37 2.75 -3.75 -4.34
C LEU A 37 2.03 -4.25 -5.59
N GLY A 38 2.67 -4.15 -6.76
CA GLY A 38 2.09 -4.65 -8.00
C GLY A 38 1.81 -6.14 -7.98
N GLN A 39 2.68 -6.92 -7.34
CA GLN A 39 2.49 -8.35 -7.17
C GLN A 39 1.24 -8.66 -6.34
N VAL A 40 1.08 -7.98 -5.22
CA VAL A 40 -0.07 -8.18 -4.34
C VAL A 40 -1.37 -7.84 -5.05
N ILE A 41 -1.37 -6.73 -5.79
CA ILE A 41 -2.53 -6.30 -6.57
C ILE A 41 -2.92 -7.39 -7.58
N ALA A 42 -1.94 -7.91 -8.30
CA ALA A 42 -2.19 -8.93 -9.31
C ALA A 42 -2.67 -10.24 -8.70
N GLU A 43 -2.03 -10.69 -7.62
CA GLU A 43 -2.37 -11.96 -6.98
C GLU A 43 -3.75 -11.95 -6.36
N ARG A 44 -4.16 -10.83 -5.78
CA ARG A 44 -5.45 -10.71 -5.09
C ARG A 44 -6.53 -10.15 -5.98
N GLN A 45 -6.19 -9.84 -7.23
CA GLN A 45 -7.14 -9.26 -8.18
C GLN A 45 -7.80 -7.99 -7.63
N LEU A 46 -7.00 -7.14 -7.01
CA LEU A 46 -7.47 -5.90 -6.44
C LEU A 46 -7.71 -4.86 -7.53
N ASP A 47 -8.63 -3.93 -7.26
CA ASP A 47 -8.83 -2.78 -8.14
C ASP A 47 -7.66 -1.82 -7.94
N ARG A 48 -6.73 -1.83 -8.90
CA ARG A 48 -5.52 -1.02 -8.82
C ARG A 48 -5.85 0.47 -8.72
N GLU A 49 -6.78 0.95 -9.52
CA GLU A 49 -7.13 2.37 -9.52
C GLU A 49 -7.71 2.81 -8.18
N ALA A 50 -8.63 2.01 -7.63
CA ALA A 50 -9.24 2.32 -6.34
C ALA A 50 -8.18 2.28 -5.23
N LEU A 51 -7.32 1.27 -5.23
CA LEU A 51 -6.27 1.14 -4.23
C LEU A 51 -5.28 2.30 -4.32
N MET A 52 -4.87 2.65 -5.54
CA MET A 52 -3.93 3.74 -5.74
C MET A 52 -4.52 5.08 -5.28
N ALA A 53 -5.82 5.28 -5.52
CA ALA A 53 -6.49 6.50 -5.07
C ALA A 53 -6.54 6.57 -3.53
N GLU A 54 -6.82 5.45 -2.87
CA GLU A 54 -6.83 5.40 -1.41
C GLU A 54 -5.45 5.66 -0.83
N LEU A 55 -4.42 5.04 -1.42
CA LEU A 55 -3.04 5.23 -0.97
C LEU A 55 -2.60 6.68 -1.18
N ALA A 56 -2.92 7.25 -2.32
CA ALA A 56 -2.57 8.65 -2.60
C ALA A 56 -3.24 9.60 -1.60
N ALA A 57 -4.50 9.35 -1.27
CA ALA A 57 -5.21 10.15 -0.29
C ALA A 57 -4.56 10.03 1.09
N ALA A 58 -4.17 8.82 1.48
CA ALA A 58 -3.50 8.61 2.76
C ALA A 58 -2.14 9.30 2.80
N MET A 59 -1.40 9.28 1.71
CA MET A 59 -0.09 9.91 1.62
C MET A 59 -0.18 11.45 1.65
N ALA A 60 -1.31 11.99 1.21
CA ALA A 60 -1.54 13.43 1.20
C ALA A 60 -1.92 13.97 2.58
N GLU A 61 -2.39 13.12 3.49
CA GLU A 61 -2.76 13.55 4.83
C GLU A 61 -1.51 13.75 5.68
N PRO A 62 -1.46 14.83 6.48
CA PRO A 62 -0.34 15.02 7.39
C PRO A 62 -0.40 13.97 8.49
N ASP A 63 0.77 13.52 8.92
CA ASP A 63 0.86 12.60 10.05
C ASP A 63 0.38 13.30 11.32
N PRO A 64 -0.34 12.58 12.18
CA PRO A 64 -0.79 13.16 13.44
C PRO A 64 0.36 13.46 14.41
#